data_812dc821bccc158d75155a7f67fd8677
#
_entry.id   812dc821bccc158d75155a7f67fd8677
#
_cell.length_a   1.000
_cell.length_b   1.000
_cell.length_c   1.000
_cell.angle_alpha   90.00
_cell.angle_beta   90.00
_cell.angle_gamma   90.00
#
_symmetry.space_group_name_H-M   'P 1'
#
loop_
_entity.id
_entity.type
_entity.pdbx_description
1 polymer ?
#
loop_
_entity_poly.entity_id
_entity_poly.type
_entity_poly.pdbx_seq_one_letter_code
_entity_poly.pdbx_strand_id
1 'polypeptide(L)'
;MKAGIYLGKEALEIRELDLPEIGDDDILVQNIYSSICGTDVAVFLHGPNTGHKITVGGEFGHETVSRVVKVGKNVTEFVVGERVYPYPRYAKNDTRRAGTIGGFSEYILIPQAKRNHSLYAVDESISDRLASLIEPFTVGCRAARRGMIPLGQSQYVSGQNAVVFGCGTIGIAAAVAFKHFGMNRVMVCDHSDFRLKLAAGLGFETCNTANESFEAHAASYFGTSASLSGKTADIDCWLDAAGAEAILTEFLNLGKIESRFVSVAVNNAPRSINLLQMTYAQQSIIGSGGYMPEDVRDVQEIMSCGKWNLESIITHEFPLSELEKAIRTAADVDHAGNVVIKMTGK
;
A
#
# COMPACT_ATOMS: atom_id res chain seq x y z
N MET A 1 -15.66 -9.54 -22.04
CA MET A 1 -14.99 -9.59 -20.73
C MET A 1 -15.86 -8.92 -19.68
N LYS A 2 -15.85 -9.41 -18.44
CA LYS A 2 -16.54 -8.74 -17.33
C LYS A 2 -15.63 -7.68 -16.71
N ALA A 3 -16.23 -6.56 -16.30
CA ALA A 3 -15.54 -5.45 -15.66
C ALA A 3 -16.43 -4.80 -14.59
N GLY A 4 -15.80 -4.38 -13.48
CA GLY A 4 -16.41 -3.53 -12.47
C GLY A 4 -16.44 -2.09 -12.95
N ILE A 5 -17.64 -1.53 -13.07
CA ILE A 5 -17.86 -0.15 -13.53
C ILE A 5 -18.31 0.71 -12.37
N TYR A 6 -17.58 1.78 -12.10
CA TYR A 6 -17.93 2.75 -11.08
C TYR A 6 -19.00 3.72 -11.60
N LEU A 7 -20.15 3.78 -10.96
CA LEU A 7 -21.28 4.63 -11.37
C LEU A 7 -21.46 5.89 -10.51
N GLY A 8 -20.71 6.01 -9.42
CA GLY A 8 -20.79 7.10 -8.47
C GLY A 8 -20.82 6.61 -7.03
N LYS A 9 -21.09 7.52 -6.09
CA LYS A 9 -21.15 7.19 -4.67
C LYS A 9 -22.10 6.02 -4.41
N GLU A 10 -21.59 4.98 -3.76
CA GLU A 10 -22.28 3.75 -3.40
C GLU A 10 -22.95 3.02 -4.58
N ALA A 11 -22.44 3.25 -5.80
CA ALA A 11 -22.98 2.66 -7.00
C ALA A 11 -21.88 2.09 -7.90
N LEU A 12 -22.00 0.81 -8.23
CA LEU A 12 -21.19 0.12 -9.22
C LEU A 12 -22.02 -1.00 -9.89
N GLU A 13 -21.56 -1.48 -11.01
CA GLU A 13 -22.13 -2.66 -11.66
C GLU A 13 -21.05 -3.53 -12.29
N ILE A 14 -21.35 -4.80 -12.50
CA ILE A 14 -20.53 -5.68 -13.34
C ILE A 14 -21.12 -5.66 -14.74
N ARG A 15 -20.34 -5.20 -15.70
CA ARG A 15 -20.75 -5.04 -17.10
C ARG A 15 -19.93 -5.94 -18.02
N GLU A 16 -20.56 -6.47 -19.04
CA GLU A 16 -19.85 -7.11 -20.14
C GLU A 16 -19.37 -6.04 -21.14
N LEU A 17 -18.08 -6.10 -21.45
CA LEU A 17 -17.41 -5.21 -22.39
C LEU A 17 -16.72 -6.07 -23.47
N ASP A 18 -16.51 -5.48 -24.64
CA ASP A 18 -15.64 -6.08 -25.65
C ASP A 18 -14.18 -6.15 -25.15
N LEU A 19 -13.46 -7.17 -25.61
CA LEU A 19 -12.01 -7.23 -25.35
C LEU A 19 -11.32 -6.06 -26.04
N PRO A 20 -10.34 -5.41 -25.38
CA PRO A 20 -9.54 -4.37 -26.04
C PRO A 20 -8.79 -4.91 -27.25
N GLU A 21 -8.79 -4.16 -28.34
CA GLU A 21 -7.92 -4.44 -29.47
C GLU A 21 -6.46 -4.12 -29.11
N ILE A 22 -5.55 -5.02 -29.49
CA ILE A 22 -4.13 -4.90 -29.19
C ILE A 22 -3.39 -4.29 -30.39
N GLY A 23 -2.63 -3.23 -30.14
CA GLY A 23 -1.70 -2.64 -31.08
C GLY A 23 -0.36 -3.41 -31.16
N ASP A 24 0.50 -2.97 -32.07
CA ASP A 24 1.78 -3.63 -32.35
C ASP A 24 2.78 -3.59 -31.18
N ASP A 25 2.68 -2.60 -30.31
CA ASP A 25 3.58 -2.36 -29.18
C ASP A 25 2.92 -2.68 -27.83
N ASP A 26 1.70 -3.22 -27.84
CA ASP A 26 0.88 -3.41 -26.66
C ASP A 26 0.92 -4.86 -26.16
N ILE A 27 0.49 -5.03 -24.92
CA ILE A 27 0.23 -6.35 -24.31
C ILE A 27 -1.21 -6.38 -23.79
N LEU A 28 -1.91 -7.49 -24.01
CA LEU A 28 -3.14 -7.81 -23.29
C LEU A 28 -2.80 -8.76 -22.15
N VAL A 29 -3.19 -8.39 -20.94
CA VAL A 29 -3.06 -9.24 -19.76
C VAL A 29 -4.44 -9.64 -19.25
N GLN A 30 -4.55 -10.87 -18.73
CA GLN A 30 -5.70 -11.37 -17.99
C GLN A 30 -5.41 -11.24 -16.50
N ASN A 31 -6.29 -10.54 -15.78
CA ASN A 31 -6.15 -10.42 -14.33
C ASN A 31 -6.46 -11.75 -13.65
N ILE A 32 -5.67 -12.10 -12.65
CA ILE A 32 -5.82 -13.30 -11.83
C ILE A 32 -6.47 -12.94 -10.50
N TYR A 33 -5.88 -11.99 -9.78
CA TYR A 33 -6.37 -11.42 -8.54
C TYR A 33 -6.23 -9.90 -8.54
N SER A 34 -7.13 -9.23 -7.84
CA SER A 34 -7.03 -7.79 -7.52
C SER A 34 -7.29 -7.57 -6.04
N SER A 35 -6.49 -6.72 -5.40
CA SER A 35 -6.70 -6.27 -4.03
C SER A 35 -7.58 -5.02 -4.02
N ILE A 36 -8.30 -4.80 -2.93
CA ILE A 36 -9.11 -3.59 -2.72
C ILE A 36 -8.31 -2.60 -1.89
N CYS A 37 -7.98 -1.46 -2.50
CA CYS A 37 -7.31 -0.35 -1.85
C CYS A 37 -8.28 0.45 -0.96
N GLY A 38 -7.77 1.05 0.11
CA GLY A 38 -8.53 2.02 0.90
C GLY A 38 -9.03 3.22 0.07
N THR A 39 -8.35 3.56 -1.03
CA THR A 39 -8.80 4.61 -1.96
C THR A 39 -10.00 4.16 -2.81
N ASP A 40 -10.13 2.88 -3.15
CA ASP A 40 -11.33 2.34 -3.81
C ASP A 40 -12.53 2.38 -2.87
N VAL A 41 -12.31 2.04 -1.59
CA VAL A 41 -13.32 2.16 -0.53
C VAL A 41 -13.76 3.62 -0.37
N ALA A 42 -12.81 4.56 -0.27
CA ALA A 42 -13.11 5.98 -0.11
C ALA A 42 -13.92 6.54 -1.29
N VAL A 43 -13.53 6.20 -2.51
CA VAL A 43 -14.24 6.61 -3.73
C VAL A 43 -15.65 6.01 -3.76
N PHE A 44 -15.79 4.75 -3.43
CA PHE A 44 -17.10 4.09 -3.40
C PHE A 44 -18.03 4.72 -2.36
N LEU A 45 -17.56 4.90 -1.12
CA LEU A 45 -18.40 5.40 -0.02
C LEU A 45 -18.65 6.92 -0.05
N HIS A 46 -17.70 7.71 -0.56
CA HIS A 46 -17.73 9.17 -0.41
C HIS A 46 -17.75 9.94 -1.74
N GLY A 47 -17.49 9.27 -2.86
CA GLY A 47 -17.54 9.86 -4.20
C GLY A 47 -16.17 10.03 -4.87
N PRO A 48 -16.15 10.45 -6.16
CA PRO A 48 -14.99 10.30 -7.05
C PRO A 48 -13.80 11.23 -6.78
N ASN A 49 -13.87 12.12 -5.79
CA ASN A 49 -12.80 13.07 -5.47
C ASN A 49 -12.15 12.82 -4.10
N THR A 50 -12.40 11.67 -3.51
CA THR A 50 -11.99 11.39 -2.12
C THR A 50 -10.75 10.51 -1.95
N GLY A 51 -10.43 9.65 -2.89
CA GLY A 51 -9.26 8.79 -2.86
C GLY A 51 -8.29 9.15 -3.98
N HIS A 52 -8.52 8.60 -5.14
CA HIS A 52 -7.81 8.92 -6.37
C HIS A 52 -8.79 9.33 -7.47
N LYS A 53 -8.25 9.88 -8.55
CA LYS A 53 -9.09 10.29 -9.68
C LYS A 53 -9.66 9.06 -10.38
N ILE A 54 -10.98 8.97 -10.44
CA ILE A 54 -11.71 7.88 -11.08
C ILE A 54 -12.70 8.43 -12.10
N THR A 55 -12.97 7.67 -13.17
CA THR A 55 -13.93 8.03 -14.20
C THR A 55 -15.29 7.42 -13.84
N VAL A 56 -16.31 8.28 -13.66
CA VAL A 56 -17.70 7.79 -13.50
C VAL A 56 -18.17 7.17 -14.82
N GLY A 57 -18.71 5.97 -14.74
CA GLY A 57 -19.07 5.14 -15.90
C GLY A 57 -17.90 4.31 -16.45
N GLY A 58 -16.71 4.38 -15.83
CA GLY A 58 -15.51 3.68 -16.24
C GLY A 58 -15.08 2.56 -15.30
N GLU A 59 -14.11 1.79 -15.76
CA GLU A 59 -13.44 0.74 -14.99
C GLU A 59 -12.57 1.36 -13.90
N PHE A 60 -12.35 0.64 -12.80
CA PHE A 60 -11.53 1.10 -11.68
C PHE A 60 -10.75 -0.06 -11.01
N GLY A 61 -10.05 0.23 -9.90
CA GLY A 61 -9.10 -0.69 -9.27
C GLY A 61 -7.70 -0.58 -9.88
N HIS A 62 -6.66 -0.88 -9.09
CA HIS A 62 -5.27 -0.66 -9.50
C HIS A 62 -4.25 -1.62 -8.87
N GLU A 63 -4.65 -2.44 -7.92
CA GLU A 63 -3.80 -3.43 -7.25
C GLU A 63 -4.07 -4.81 -7.85
N THR A 64 -3.22 -5.30 -8.76
CA THR A 64 -3.53 -6.53 -9.51
C THR A 64 -2.29 -7.35 -9.85
N VAL A 65 -2.46 -8.66 -9.96
CA VAL A 65 -1.54 -9.58 -10.61
C VAL A 65 -2.24 -10.19 -11.82
N SER A 66 -1.50 -10.32 -12.91
CA SER A 66 -2.05 -10.70 -14.20
C SER A 66 -1.16 -11.71 -14.92
N ARG A 67 -1.70 -12.31 -15.98
CA ARG A 67 -1.00 -13.18 -16.91
C ARG A 67 -1.04 -12.63 -18.33
N VAL A 68 0.08 -12.60 -19.02
CA VAL A 68 0.14 -12.18 -20.43
C VAL A 68 -0.65 -13.19 -21.28
N VAL A 69 -1.62 -12.71 -22.03
CA VAL A 69 -2.43 -13.54 -22.95
C VAL A 69 -2.23 -13.23 -24.42
N LYS A 70 -1.77 -12.01 -24.73
CA LYS A 70 -1.44 -11.63 -26.10
C LYS A 70 -0.37 -10.55 -26.11
N VAL A 71 0.56 -10.63 -27.03
CA VAL A 71 1.64 -9.65 -27.23
C VAL A 71 1.58 -9.07 -28.64
N GLY A 72 1.83 -7.77 -28.78
CA GLY A 72 1.98 -7.08 -30.05
C GLY A 72 3.24 -7.54 -30.78
N LYS A 73 3.27 -7.42 -32.09
CA LYS A 73 4.35 -7.96 -32.93
C LYS A 73 5.73 -7.34 -32.65
N ASN A 74 5.78 -6.12 -32.13
CA ASN A 74 7.02 -5.42 -31.79
C ASN A 74 7.49 -5.71 -30.36
N VAL A 75 6.66 -6.37 -29.54
CA VAL A 75 6.98 -6.67 -28.14
C VAL A 75 7.79 -7.95 -28.06
N THR A 76 9.07 -7.84 -27.70
CA THR A 76 10.02 -8.95 -27.62
C THR A 76 10.42 -9.32 -26.18
N GLU A 77 10.08 -8.47 -25.21
CA GLU A 77 10.51 -8.64 -23.82
C GLU A 77 9.59 -9.56 -23.00
N PHE A 78 8.42 -9.93 -23.51
CA PHE A 78 7.41 -10.73 -22.81
C PHE A 78 6.94 -11.91 -23.65
N VAL A 79 6.51 -12.98 -22.95
CA VAL A 79 5.92 -14.15 -23.59
C VAL A 79 4.51 -14.41 -23.07
N VAL A 80 3.66 -15.00 -23.91
CA VAL A 80 2.32 -15.44 -23.51
C VAL A 80 2.44 -16.48 -22.38
N GLY A 81 1.63 -16.34 -21.36
CA GLY A 81 1.66 -17.17 -20.16
C GLY A 81 2.50 -16.60 -19.02
N GLU A 82 3.37 -15.62 -19.28
CA GLU A 82 4.17 -14.98 -18.23
C GLU A 82 3.29 -14.29 -17.20
N ARG A 83 3.61 -14.47 -15.92
CA ARG A 83 2.93 -13.81 -14.81
C ARG A 83 3.55 -12.45 -14.53
N VAL A 84 2.73 -11.43 -14.47
CA VAL A 84 3.19 -10.03 -14.41
C VAL A 84 2.39 -9.21 -13.39
N TYR A 85 3.06 -8.22 -12.84
CA TYR A 85 2.48 -7.12 -12.08
C TYR A 85 2.43 -5.87 -12.95
N PRO A 86 1.24 -5.37 -13.32
CA PRO A 86 1.07 -4.09 -14.02
C PRO A 86 1.29 -2.90 -13.06
N TYR A 87 2.26 -2.03 -13.38
CA TYR A 87 2.50 -0.84 -12.57
C TYR A 87 1.48 0.28 -12.92
N PRO A 88 0.57 0.66 -12.01
CA PRO A 88 -0.56 1.52 -12.35
C PRO A 88 -0.20 2.87 -12.98
N ARG A 89 0.98 3.41 -12.67
CA ARG A 89 1.42 4.70 -13.22
C ARG A 89 1.71 4.65 -14.72
N TYR A 90 2.23 3.52 -15.21
CA TYR A 90 2.71 3.38 -16.58
C TYR A 90 1.97 2.30 -17.37
N ALA A 91 1.26 1.40 -16.71
CA ALA A 91 0.45 0.35 -17.32
C ALA A 91 -1.00 0.82 -17.55
N LYS A 92 -1.21 2.10 -17.88
CA LYS A 92 -2.55 2.66 -18.01
C LYS A 92 -3.27 2.11 -19.22
N ASN A 93 -4.49 1.66 -18.98
CA ASN A 93 -5.50 1.41 -19.96
C ASN A 93 -5.96 2.72 -20.65
N ASP A 94 -6.89 2.65 -21.58
CA ASP A 94 -7.50 3.86 -22.17
C ASP A 94 -8.08 4.75 -21.07
N THR A 95 -7.48 5.93 -20.87
CA THR A 95 -7.88 6.88 -19.81
C THR A 95 -9.28 7.46 -20.02
N ARG A 96 -9.87 7.32 -21.23
CA ARG A 96 -11.28 7.65 -21.49
C ARG A 96 -12.21 6.58 -20.94
N ARG A 97 -11.70 5.34 -20.78
CA ARG A 97 -12.42 4.18 -20.30
C ARG A 97 -12.22 3.95 -18.81
N ALA A 98 -11.00 4.11 -18.30
CA ALA A 98 -10.66 3.86 -16.92
C ALA A 98 -9.92 5.05 -16.30
N GLY A 99 -10.23 5.43 -15.07
CA GLY A 99 -9.49 6.44 -14.31
C GLY A 99 -8.13 5.93 -13.82
N THR A 100 -8.01 4.60 -13.67
CA THR A 100 -6.81 3.86 -13.31
C THR A 100 -6.51 2.80 -14.38
N ILE A 101 -5.87 1.68 -14.03
CA ILE A 101 -5.64 0.58 -14.98
C ILE A 101 -6.87 -0.32 -15.21
N GLY A 102 -7.93 -0.16 -14.41
CA GLY A 102 -9.10 -1.04 -14.48
C GLY A 102 -8.84 -2.41 -13.83
N GLY A 103 -8.26 -2.41 -12.62
CA GLY A 103 -7.87 -3.63 -11.91
C GLY A 103 -9.03 -4.58 -11.62
N PHE A 104 -10.28 -4.08 -11.53
CA PHE A 104 -11.48 -4.89 -11.40
C PHE A 104 -12.11 -5.29 -12.75
N SER A 105 -11.27 -5.50 -13.76
CA SER A 105 -11.66 -6.03 -15.08
C SER A 105 -10.92 -7.33 -15.35
N GLU A 106 -11.57 -8.29 -16.05
CA GLU A 106 -10.94 -9.56 -16.40
C GLU A 106 -9.69 -9.41 -17.28
N TYR A 107 -9.63 -8.35 -18.09
CA TYR A 107 -8.49 -8.08 -18.97
C TYR A 107 -8.13 -6.61 -18.95
N ILE A 108 -6.84 -6.34 -19.06
CA ILE A 108 -6.27 -4.99 -19.15
C ILE A 108 -5.37 -4.90 -20.38
N LEU A 109 -5.54 -3.86 -21.16
CA LEU A 109 -4.61 -3.49 -22.22
C LEU A 109 -3.49 -2.64 -21.63
N ILE A 110 -2.25 -3.08 -21.83
CA ILE A 110 -1.05 -2.35 -21.42
C ILE A 110 -0.43 -1.72 -22.69
N PRO A 111 -0.61 -0.42 -22.89
CA PRO A 111 -0.07 0.24 -24.06
C PRO A 111 1.45 0.41 -23.96
N GLN A 112 2.14 0.25 -25.09
CA GLN A 112 3.60 0.42 -25.20
C GLN A 112 4.35 -0.32 -24.07
N ALA A 113 4.03 -1.60 -23.91
CA ALA A 113 4.48 -2.43 -22.79
C ALA A 113 6.01 -2.51 -22.71
N LYS A 114 6.56 -2.27 -21.52
CA LYS A 114 8.00 -2.26 -21.30
C LYS A 114 8.32 -2.91 -19.95
N ARG A 115 9.28 -3.85 -19.97
CA ARG A 115 9.74 -4.57 -18.78
C ARG A 115 10.40 -3.64 -17.77
N ASN A 116 10.14 -3.88 -16.49
CA ASN A 116 10.61 -3.07 -15.36
C ASN A 116 10.22 -1.57 -15.43
N HIS A 117 9.15 -1.30 -16.17
CA HIS A 117 8.57 0.02 -16.30
C HIS A 117 7.04 -0.04 -16.19
N SER A 118 6.33 -0.53 -17.21
CA SER A 118 4.87 -0.70 -17.15
C SER A 118 4.45 -2.08 -16.65
N LEU A 119 5.32 -3.08 -16.80
CA LEU A 119 5.10 -4.45 -16.35
C LEU A 119 6.36 -5.00 -15.68
N TYR A 120 6.16 -5.73 -14.58
CA TYR A 120 7.19 -6.47 -13.87
C TYR A 120 6.86 -7.95 -13.87
N ALA A 121 7.84 -8.81 -14.17
CA ALA A 121 7.67 -10.24 -13.97
C ALA A 121 7.47 -10.53 -12.49
N VAL A 122 6.59 -11.47 -12.16
CA VAL A 122 6.34 -11.91 -10.78
C VAL A 122 7.05 -13.21 -10.52
N ASP A 123 7.80 -13.26 -9.41
CA ASP A 123 8.53 -14.46 -8.99
C ASP A 123 7.57 -15.65 -8.78
N GLU A 124 7.87 -16.79 -9.33
CA GLU A 124 7.02 -18.00 -9.30
C GLU A 124 6.79 -18.56 -7.88
N SER A 125 7.66 -18.25 -6.92
CA SER A 125 7.48 -18.64 -5.52
C SER A 125 6.41 -17.85 -4.77
N ILE A 126 6.01 -16.68 -5.30
CA ILE A 126 4.94 -15.84 -4.73
C ILE A 126 3.60 -16.38 -5.24
N SER A 127 2.65 -16.71 -4.36
CA SER A 127 1.31 -17.12 -4.80
C SER A 127 0.59 -16.01 -5.57
N ASP A 128 -0.36 -16.37 -6.43
CA ASP A 128 -1.16 -15.40 -7.17
C ASP A 128 -1.94 -14.46 -6.21
N ARG A 129 -2.42 -15.02 -5.10
CA ARG A 129 -3.16 -14.28 -4.09
C ARG A 129 -2.29 -13.24 -3.40
N LEU A 130 -1.06 -13.62 -2.98
CA LEU A 130 -0.11 -12.69 -2.37
C LEU A 130 0.42 -11.67 -3.39
N ALA A 131 0.63 -12.07 -4.64
CA ALA A 131 1.14 -11.20 -5.70
C ALA A 131 0.20 -10.03 -6.02
N SER A 132 -1.11 -10.14 -5.74
CA SER A 132 -2.03 -9.00 -5.86
C SER A 132 -1.72 -7.87 -4.89
N LEU A 133 -0.93 -8.13 -3.84
CA LEU A 133 -0.48 -7.13 -2.87
C LEU A 133 0.87 -6.49 -3.23
N ILE A 134 1.48 -6.79 -4.37
CA ILE A 134 2.76 -6.16 -4.76
C ILE A 134 2.61 -4.64 -4.80
N GLU A 135 1.51 -4.13 -5.37
CA GLU A 135 1.27 -2.69 -5.46
C GLU A 135 1.26 -2.02 -4.07
N PRO A 136 0.34 -2.35 -3.15
CA PRO A 136 0.28 -1.68 -1.86
C PRO A 136 1.53 -1.93 -1.00
N PHE A 137 2.16 -3.11 -1.11
CA PHE A 137 3.43 -3.36 -0.43
C PHE A 137 4.55 -2.47 -0.94
N THR A 138 4.56 -2.16 -2.24
CA THR A 138 5.55 -1.25 -2.82
C THR A 138 5.38 0.18 -2.31
N VAL A 139 4.14 0.65 -2.10
CA VAL A 139 3.86 1.94 -1.46
C VAL A 139 4.39 1.98 -0.02
N GLY A 140 4.12 0.95 0.77
CA GLY A 140 4.62 0.83 2.15
C GLY A 140 6.16 0.71 2.21
N CYS A 141 6.75 -0.09 1.32
CA CYS A 141 8.20 -0.25 1.20
C CYS A 141 8.89 1.09 0.89
N ARG A 142 8.34 1.86 -0.06
CA ARG A 142 8.84 3.21 -0.38
C ARG A 142 8.77 4.13 0.83
N ALA A 143 7.68 4.11 1.58
CA ALA A 143 7.52 4.92 2.78
C ALA A 143 8.57 4.56 3.85
N ALA A 144 8.79 3.27 4.11
CA ALA A 144 9.83 2.79 5.01
C ALA A 144 11.21 3.26 4.56
N ARG A 145 11.57 3.07 3.28
CA ARG A 145 12.85 3.51 2.71
C ARG A 145 13.09 5.00 2.93
N ARG A 146 12.08 5.85 2.69
CA ARG A 146 12.18 7.29 2.91
C ARG A 146 12.42 7.66 4.38
N GLY A 147 11.87 6.87 5.30
CA GLY A 147 12.05 7.07 6.74
C GLY A 147 13.41 6.60 7.28
N MET A 148 14.08 5.68 6.59
CA MET A 148 15.33 5.09 7.08
C MET A 148 16.57 5.92 6.83
N ILE A 149 16.54 6.83 5.86
CA ILE A 149 17.71 7.64 5.49
C ILE A 149 17.63 8.97 6.24
N PRO A 150 18.51 9.26 7.24
CA PRO A 150 18.58 10.55 7.87
C PRO A 150 18.92 11.66 6.87
N LEU A 151 18.49 12.88 7.13
CA LEU A 151 18.83 14.04 6.31
C LEU A 151 20.34 14.21 6.21
N GLY A 152 20.82 14.47 5.01
CA GLY A 152 22.26 14.66 4.73
C GLY A 152 23.08 13.38 4.64
N GLN A 153 22.45 12.20 4.77
CA GLN A 153 23.12 10.92 4.57
C GLN A 153 22.58 10.22 3.31
N SER A 154 23.41 9.38 2.71
CA SER A 154 23.07 8.60 1.52
C SER A 154 22.79 7.12 1.81
N GLN A 155 23.01 6.67 3.05
CA GLN A 155 22.88 5.27 3.45
C GLN A 155 21.98 5.13 4.68
N TYR A 156 21.40 3.95 4.84
CA TYR A 156 20.62 3.57 6.01
C TYR A 156 21.51 3.56 7.26
N VAL A 157 20.95 4.01 8.37
CA VAL A 157 21.60 3.87 9.68
C VAL A 157 21.03 2.63 10.37
N SER A 158 21.86 1.66 10.67
CA SER A 158 21.48 0.46 11.40
C SER A 158 21.16 0.74 12.87
N GLY A 159 20.33 -0.11 13.49
CA GLY A 159 20.02 -0.02 14.91
C GLY A 159 18.94 1.00 15.29
N GLN A 160 18.32 1.65 14.32
CA GLN A 160 17.21 2.59 14.55
C GLN A 160 15.89 1.88 14.90
N ASN A 161 14.97 2.62 15.51
CA ASN A 161 13.64 2.16 15.89
C ASN A 161 12.55 2.89 15.10
N ALA A 162 11.46 2.19 14.79
CA ALA A 162 10.33 2.77 14.07
C ALA A 162 8.99 2.45 14.73
N VAL A 163 8.06 3.40 14.65
CA VAL A 163 6.64 3.18 14.93
C VAL A 163 5.83 3.44 13.66
N VAL A 164 4.82 2.59 13.43
CA VAL A 164 3.90 2.69 12.31
C VAL A 164 2.49 2.86 12.86
N PHE A 165 1.82 3.94 12.50
CA PHE A 165 0.42 4.21 12.82
C PHE A 165 -0.47 3.84 11.64
N GLY A 166 -1.46 2.98 11.91
CA GLY A 166 -2.32 2.37 10.92
C GLY A 166 -1.88 0.96 10.54
N CYS A 167 -2.64 -0.04 10.95
CA CYS A 167 -2.39 -1.47 10.74
C CYS A 167 -3.15 -2.02 9.51
N GLY A 168 -3.38 -1.17 8.50
CA GLY A 168 -3.84 -1.58 7.17
C GLY A 168 -2.70 -2.17 6.33
N THR A 169 -3.01 -2.56 5.09
CA THR A 169 -2.03 -3.18 4.18
C THR A 169 -0.76 -2.35 4.02
N ILE A 170 -0.89 -1.02 3.86
CA ILE A 170 0.26 -0.10 3.71
C ILE A 170 1.11 -0.08 4.99
N GLY A 171 0.48 0.00 6.17
CA GLY A 171 1.22 0.03 7.45
C GLY A 171 1.96 -1.28 7.73
N ILE A 172 1.32 -2.43 7.49
CA ILE A 172 1.97 -3.74 7.60
C ILE A 172 3.13 -3.85 6.61
N ALA A 173 2.93 -3.43 5.35
CA ALA A 173 3.99 -3.43 4.35
C ALA A 173 5.18 -2.57 4.77
N ALA A 174 4.94 -1.38 5.33
CA ALA A 174 5.99 -0.51 5.85
C ALA A 174 6.72 -1.15 7.06
N ALA A 175 5.99 -1.76 7.98
CA ALA A 175 6.58 -2.43 9.14
C ALA A 175 7.48 -3.59 8.73
N VAL A 176 7.03 -4.42 7.78
CA VAL A 176 7.82 -5.52 7.22
C VAL A 176 9.06 -4.99 6.49
N ALA A 177 8.90 -3.93 5.67
CA ALA A 177 10.03 -3.31 4.97
C ALA A 177 11.05 -2.70 5.94
N PHE A 178 10.63 -2.04 7.00
CA PHE A 178 11.52 -1.56 8.07
C PHE A 178 12.37 -2.69 8.66
N LYS A 179 11.76 -3.84 8.95
CA LYS A 179 12.50 -5.02 9.46
C LYS A 179 13.41 -5.63 8.40
N HIS A 180 12.98 -5.66 7.14
CA HIS A 180 13.80 -6.14 6.02
C HIS A 180 15.05 -5.27 5.84
N PHE A 181 14.91 -3.96 5.93
CA PHE A 181 16.00 -2.99 5.80
C PHE A 181 16.87 -2.83 7.07
N GLY A 182 16.58 -3.57 8.15
CA GLY A 182 17.46 -3.63 9.33
C GLY A 182 17.07 -2.70 10.48
N MET A 183 15.83 -2.19 10.55
CA MET A 183 15.35 -1.54 11.79
C MET A 183 15.44 -2.52 12.96
N ASN A 184 15.93 -2.03 14.09
CA ASN A 184 16.11 -2.82 15.31
C ASN A 184 14.76 -3.25 15.89
N ARG A 185 13.92 -2.28 16.24
CA ARG A 185 12.57 -2.51 16.77
C ARG A 185 11.54 -1.78 15.92
N VAL A 186 10.41 -2.43 15.69
CA VAL A 186 9.26 -1.85 14.98
C VAL A 186 8.00 -2.18 15.76
N MET A 187 7.21 -1.14 16.06
CA MET A 187 5.90 -1.25 16.69
C MET A 187 4.83 -0.81 15.71
N VAL A 188 3.68 -1.49 15.72
CA VAL A 188 2.51 -1.11 14.91
C VAL A 188 1.38 -0.67 15.83
N CYS A 189 0.81 0.50 15.56
CA CYS A 189 -0.28 1.11 16.35
C CYS A 189 -1.55 1.19 15.51
N ASP A 190 -2.69 0.87 16.10
CA ASP A 190 -4.01 1.00 15.47
C ASP A 190 -5.08 1.09 16.57
N HIS A 191 -6.34 1.33 16.20
CA HIS A 191 -7.49 1.23 17.08
C HIS A 191 -8.20 -0.13 16.97
N SER A 192 -7.98 -0.88 15.90
CA SER A 192 -8.60 -2.19 15.65
C SER A 192 -7.78 -3.32 16.24
N ASP A 193 -8.28 -3.97 17.30
CA ASP A 193 -7.67 -5.17 17.89
C ASP A 193 -7.54 -6.30 16.86
N PHE A 194 -8.50 -6.40 15.94
CA PHE A 194 -8.46 -7.39 14.86
C PHE A 194 -7.23 -7.20 13.98
N ARG A 195 -6.99 -5.98 13.51
CA ARG A 195 -5.84 -5.66 12.66
C ARG A 195 -4.52 -5.78 13.41
N LEU A 196 -4.47 -5.33 14.66
CA LEU A 196 -3.28 -5.49 15.52
C LEU A 196 -2.93 -6.96 15.73
N LYS A 197 -3.92 -7.85 15.86
CA LYS A 197 -3.69 -9.29 15.95
C LYS A 197 -3.04 -9.86 14.69
N LEU A 198 -3.34 -9.34 13.49
CA LEU A 198 -2.66 -9.73 12.25
C LEU A 198 -1.19 -9.31 12.30
N ALA A 199 -0.89 -8.07 12.72
CA ALA A 199 0.49 -7.58 12.86
C ALA A 199 1.28 -8.38 13.92
N ALA A 200 0.66 -8.67 15.06
CA ALA A 200 1.26 -9.52 16.11
C ALA A 200 1.57 -10.93 15.58
N GLY A 201 0.69 -11.49 14.73
CA GLY A 201 0.91 -12.78 14.05
C GLY A 201 2.11 -12.77 13.09
N LEU A 202 2.53 -11.59 12.62
CA LEU A 202 3.76 -11.40 11.83
C LEU A 202 5.00 -11.13 12.70
N GLY A 203 4.85 -11.09 14.04
CA GLY A 203 5.94 -10.90 14.99
C GLY A 203 6.25 -9.44 15.34
N PHE A 204 5.31 -8.52 15.09
CA PHE A 204 5.45 -7.11 15.50
C PHE A 204 4.91 -6.89 16.91
N GLU A 205 5.57 -5.99 17.65
CA GLU A 205 4.97 -5.35 18.83
C GLU A 205 3.79 -4.49 18.38
N THR A 206 2.70 -4.49 19.15
CA THR A 206 1.47 -3.79 18.80
C THR A 206 0.96 -2.96 19.96
N CYS A 207 0.34 -1.81 19.67
CA CYS A 207 -0.25 -0.92 20.65
C CYS A 207 -1.63 -0.46 20.16
N ASN A 208 -2.69 -0.74 20.94
CA ASN A 208 -4.02 -0.19 20.69
C ASN A 208 -4.14 1.19 21.34
N THR A 209 -3.89 2.23 20.56
CA THR A 209 -3.87 3.62 21.04
C THR A 209 -5.25 4.17 21.44
N ALA A 210 -6.33 3.43 21.21
CA ALA A 210 -7.65 3.76 21.78
C ALA A 210 -7.80 3.28 23.23
N ASN A 211 -7.06 2.25 23.64
CA ASN A 211 -7.27 1.56 24.90
C ASN A 211 -6.09 1.71 25.88
N GLU A 212 -4.91 2.09 25.39
CA GLU A 212 -3.69 2.20 26.19
C GLU A 212 -2.86 3.45 25.87
N SER A 213 -1.99 3.84 26.80
CA SER A 213 -1.08 4.98 26.60
C SER A 213 0.04 4.60 25.64
N PHE A 214 0.03 5.19 24.45
CA PHE A 214 1.13 5.05 23.50
C PHE A 214 2.48 5.43 24.12
N GLU A 215 2.56 6.58 24.80
CA GLU A 215 3.81 7.09 25.38
C GLU A 215 4.42 6.09 26.38
N ALA A 216 3.61 5.55 27.29
CA ALA A 216 4.08 4.60 28.30
C ALA A 216 4.51 3.26 27.65
N HIS A 217 3.71 2.74 26.72
CA HIS A 217 4.01 1.50 26.01
C HIS A 217 5.29 1.65 25.17
N ALA A 218 5.38 2.72 24.37
CA ALA A 218 6.53 2.99 23.53
C ALA A 218 7.83 3.18 24.33
N ALA A 219 7.78 3.91 25.44
CA ALA A 219 8.94 4.07 26.33
C ALA A 219 9.39 2.73 26.94
N SER A 220 8.46 1.86 27.31
CA SER A 220 8.76 0.51 27.81
C SER A 220 9.40 -0.37 26.73
N TYR A 221 8.88 -0.34 25.50
CA TYR A 221 9.35 -1.21 24.42
C TYR A 221 10.66 -0.71 23.80
N PHE A 222 10.74 0.56 23.43
CA PHE A 222 11.91 1.11 22.75
C PHE A 222 13.05 1.56 23.69
N GLY A 223 12.74 1.80 24.97
CA GLY A 223 13.60 2.57 25.87
C GLY A 223 13.36 4.06 25.73
N THR A 224 14.21 4.89 26.33
CA THR A 224 14.02 6.34 26.36
C THR A 224 15.21 7.10 25.79
N SER A 225 14.94 8.24 25.16
CA SER A 225 15.91 9.20 24.61
C SER A 225 15.51 10.63 25.02
N ALA A 226 16.27 11.62 24.56
CA ALA A 226 16.01 13.03 24.85
C ALA A 226 15.05 13.66 23.84
N SER A 227 14.11 14.48 24.34
CA SER A 227 13.30 15.41 23.55
C SER A 227 13.44 16.82 24.11
N LEU A 228 12.81 17.80 23.49
CA LEU A 228 12.78 19.17 24.02
C LEU A 228 12.03 19.26 25.36
N SER A 229 11.09 18.37 25.62
CA SER A 229 10.27 18.34 26.83
C SER A 229 10.81 17.41 27.91
N GLY A 230 11.96 16.77 27.70
CA GLY A 230 12.56 15.81 28.63
C GLY A 230 12.78 14.43 28.02
N LYS A 231 12.48 13.36 28.78
CA LYS A 231 12.61 11.99 28.27
C LYS A 231 11.39 11.60 27.46
N THR A 232 11.62 10.91 26.36
CA THR A 232 10.60 10.34 25.47
C THR A 232 11.02 8.96 24.99
N ALA A 233 10.14 8.23 24.31
CA ALA A 233 10.48 6.95 23.67
C ALA A 233 11.58 7.10 22.63
N ASP A 234 12.49 6.12 22.57
CA ASP A 234 13.62 6.13 21.61
C ASP A 234 13.18 5.67 20.21
N ILE A 235 12.45 6.54 19.52
CA ILE A 235 11.89 6.29 18.19
C ILE A 235 12.55 7.24 17.18
N ASP A 236 13.23 6.69 16.17
CA ASP A 236 13.89 7.44 15.11
C ASP A 236 12.93 7.83 13.98
N CYS A 237 12.02 6.93 13.64
CA CYS A 237 11.10 7.10 12.54
C CYS A 237 9.65 6.83 12.95
N TRP A 238 8.77 7.80 12.69
CA TRP A 238 7.34 7.72 12.86
C TRP A 238 6.71 7.67 11.47
N LEU A 239 5.93 6.63 11.17
CA LEU A 239 5.28 6.48 9.88
C LEU A 239 3.76 6.53 10.06
N ASP A 240 3.12 7.49 9.39
CA ASP A 240 1.68 7.65 9.37
C ASP A 240 1.08 7.03 8.10
N ALA A 241 0.43 5.87 8.27
CA ALA A 241 -0.37 5.18 7.27
C ALA A 241 -1.89 5.26 7.58
N ALA A 242 -2.28 5.99 8.65
CA ALA A 242 -3.68 6.18 9.04
C ALA A 242 -4.24 7.56 8.64
N GLY A 243 -3.40 8.59 8.64
CA GLY A 243 -3.77 9.96 8.25
C GLY A 243 -4.52 10.75 9.31
N ALA A 244 -4.52 10.32 10.58
CA ALA A 244 -5.18 11.03 11.67
C ALA A 244 -4.33 12.24 12.13
N GLU A 245 -4.99 13.37 12.42
CA GLU A 245 -4.31 14.59 12.86
C GLU A 245 -3.53 14.41 14.16
N ALA A 246 -4.06 13.61 15.07
CA ALA A 246 -3.45 13.32 16.36
C ALA A 246 -2.04 12.75 16.23
N ILE A 247 -1.75 11.95 15.19
CA ILE A 247 -0.46 11.29 15.01
C ILE A 247 0.67 12.31 14.76
N LEU A 248 0.42 13.30 13.89
CA LEU A 248 1.38 14.37 13.66
C LEU A 248 1.58 15.23 14.93
N THR A 249 0.50 15.51 15.65
CA THR A 249 0.55 16.25 16.91
C THR A 249 1.36 15.51 17.97
N GLU A 250 1.15 14.20 18.10
CA GLU A 250 1.95 13.34 18.99
C GLU A 250 3.43 13.33 18.59
N PHE A 251 3.74 13.17 17.31
CA PHE A 251 5.12 13.25 16.83
C PHE A 251 5.80 14.56 17.21
N LEU A 252 5.14 15.69 17.00
CA LEU A 252 5.70 17.00 17.35
C LEU A 252 5.96 17.13 18.85
N ASN A 253 5.08 16.59 19.69
CA ASN A 253 5.20 16.69 21.15
C ASN A 253 6.15 15.66 21.76
N LEU A 254 6.14 14.42 21.28
CA LEU A 254 6.83 13.27 21.85
C LEU A 254 8.05 12.82 21.05
N GLY A 255 8.22 13.30 19.81
CA GLY A 255 9.34 12.90 18.97
C GLY A 255 10.69 13.30 19.61
N LYS A 256 11.64 12.37 19.67
CA LYS A 256 13.00 12.67 20.12
C LYS A 256 13.72 13.66 19.18
N ILE A 257 14.82 14.24 19.63
CA ILE A 257 15.68 15.09 18.80
C ILE A 257 16.14 14.29 17.55
N GLU A 258 16.11 14.92 16.38
CA GLU A 258 16.45 14.36 15.05
C GLU A 258 15.52 13.25 14.55
N SER A 259 14.36 13.05 15.18
CA SER A 259 13.37 12.07 14.70
C SER A 259 12.69 12.53 13.40
N ARG A 260 12.17 11.56 12.66
CA ARG A 260 11.57 11.77 11.33
C ARG A 260 10.12 11.29 11.32
N PHE A 261 9.25 12.08 10.70
CA PHE A 261 7.85 11.73 10.42
C PHE A 261 7.68 11.46 8.93
N VAL A 262 7.16 10.30 8.58
CA VAL A 262 6.85 9.93 7.18
C VAL A 262 5.33 9.88 7.02
N SER A 263 4.79 10.72 6.15
CA SER A 263 3.37 10.71 5.78
C SER A 263 3.19 9.92 4.48
N VAL A 264 2.45 8.82 4.54
CA VAL A 264 2.07 8.01 3.37
C VAL A 264 0.56 7.91 3.21
N ALA A 265 -0.21 8.18 4.26
CA ALA A 265 -1.67 8.19 4.20
C ALA A 265 -2.19 9.26 3.22
N VAL A 266 -3.22 8.89 2.46
CA VAL A 266 -3.90 9.83 1.56
C VAL A 266 -4.86 10.71 2.37
N ASN A 267 -4.41 11.92 2.69
CA ASN A 267 -5.20 12.92 3.40
C ASN A 267 -4.85 14.32 2.87
N ASN A 268 -5.86 15.10 2.48
CA ASN A 268 -5.70 16.45 1.94
C ASN A 268 -6.07 17.57 2.94
N ALA A 269 -6.36 17.23 4.19
CA ALA A 269 -6.69 18.24 5.20
C ALA A 269 -5.41 19.01 5.62
N PRO A 270 -5.47 20.36 5.66
CA PRO A 270 -4.37 21.17 6.17
C PRO A 270 -4.03 20.82 7.62
N ARG A 271 -2.76 20.92 7.98
CA ARG A 271 -2.24 20.68 9.33
C ARG A 271 -1.40 21.87 9.79
N SER A 272 -1.56 22.28 11.05
CA SER A 272 -0.75 23.34 11.65
C SER A 272 0.52 22.75 12.26
N ILE A 273 1.66 23.40 12.04
CA ILE A 273 2.96 22.99 12.54
C ILE A 273 3.64 24.17 13.22
N ASN A 274 4.19 23.95 14.42
CA ASN A 274 5.06 24.92 15.08
C ASN A 274 6.48 24.77 14.56
N LEU A 275 6.88 25.62 13.63
CA LEU A 275 8.22 25.57 13.02
C LEU A 275 9.35 25.81 14.03
N LEU A 276 9.14 26.62 15.07
CA LEU A 276 10.16 26.86 16.11
C LEU A 276 10.47 25.59 16.88
N GLN A 277 9.45 24.80 17.20
CA GLN A 277 9.60 23.49 17.85
C GLN A 277 10.41 22.55 16.96
N MET A 278 10.05 22.44 15.69
CA MET A 278 10.81 21.61 14.71
C MET A 278 12.27 22.05 14.60
N THR A 279 12.52 23.36 14.60
CA THR A 279 13.89 23.92 14.50
C THR A 279 14.75 23.43 15.67
N TYR A 280 14.27 23.57 16.89
CA TYR A 280 15.05 23.17 18.07
C TYR A 280 15.14 21.66 18.24
N ALA A 281 14.11 20.90 17.87
CA ALA A 281 14.13 19.44 17.91
C ALA A 281 14.88 18.83 16.72
N GLN A 282 15.26 19.63 15.70
CA GLN A 282 15.88 19.16 14.46
C GLN A 282 15.06 18.05 13.76
N GLN A 283 13.74 18.08 13.93
CA GLN A 283 12.82 17.10 13.37
C GLN A 283 12.59 17.32 11.89
N SER A 284 12.18 16.29 11.17
CA SER A 284 11.82 16.39 9.77
C SER A 284 10.47 15.70 9.46
N ILE A 285 9.75 16.27 8.49
CA ILE A 285 8.52 15.72 7.96
C ILE A 285 8.76 15.39 6.49
N ILE A 286 8.46 14.16 6.10
CA ILE A 286 8.79 13.58 4.80
C ILE A 286 7.51 13.03 4.17
N GLY A 287 7.14 13.51 2.99
CA GLY A 287 6.06 12.91 2.20
C GLY A 287 6.53 11.66 1.46
N SER A 288 5.68 10.65 1.36
CA SER A 288 5.92 9.47 0.53
C SER A 288 4.75 9.25 -0.42
N GLY A 289 4.97 9.51 -1.70
CA GLY A 289 3.98 9.29 -2.76
C GLY A 289 4.56 8.48 -3.90
N GLY A 290 3.79 7.50 -4.41
CA GLY A 290 4.25 6.57 -5.44
C GLY A 290 5.41 5.69 -4.96
N TYR A 291 6.13 5.09 -5.90
CA TYR A 291 7.28 4.22 -5.64
C TYR A 291 8.19 4.13 -6.86
N MET A 292 9.32 3.49 -6.71
CA MET A 292 10.37 3.36 -7.72
C MET A 292 10.58 1.87 -8.07
N PRO A 293 11.24 1.54 -9.21
CA PRO A 293 11.50 0.16 -9.60
C PRO A 293 12.24 -0.69 -8.57
N GLU A 294 13.15 -0.08 -7.81
CA GLU A 294 13.85 -0.79 -6.73
C GLU A 294 12.90 -1.24 -5.62
N ASP A 295 11.86 -0.47 -5.31
CA ASP A 295 10.87 -0.82 -4.30
C ASP A 295 10.05 -2.05 -4.73
N VAL A 296 9.76 -2.20 -6.03
CA VAL A 296 9.08 -3.40 -6.57
C VAL A 296 9.95 -4.65 -6.40
N ARG A 297 11.26 -4.54 -6.64
CA ARG A 297 12.20 -5.66 -6.46
C ARG A 297 12.30 -6.08 -5.00
N ASP A 298 12.46 -5.11 -4.10
CA ASP A 298 12.55 -5.39 -2.66
C ASP A 298 11.27 -6.03 -2.14
N VAL A 299 10.11 -5.60 -2.62
CA VAL A 299 8.82 -6.21 -2.24
C VAL A 299 8.74 -7.67 -2.70
N GLN A 300 9.16 -7.97 -3.92
CA GLN A 300 9.20 -9.36 -4.37
C GLN A 300 10.20 -10.21 -3.56
N GLU A 301 11.36 -9.67 -3.19
CA GLU A 301 12.29 -10.31 -2.27
C GLU A 301 11.66 -10.55 -0.90
N ILE A 302 10.99 -9.56 -0.33
CA ILE A 302 10.24 -9.68 0.93
C ILE A 302 9.18 -10.77 0.85
N MET A 303 8.42 -10.84 -0.24
CA MET A 303 7.35 -11.82 -0.41
C MET A 303 7.86 -13.24 -0.64
N SER A 304 8.99 -13.39 -1.33
CA SER A 304 9.58 -14.70 -1.68
C SER A 304 10.49 -15.28 -0.60
N CYS A 305 11.03 -14.46 0.34
CA CYS A 305 12.01 -14.91 1.33
C CYS A 305 11.44 -15.87 2.41
N GLY A 306 10.11 -16.02 2.50
CA GLY A 306 9.45 -16.91 3.45
C GLY A 306 9.57 -16.53 4.92
N LYS A 307 10.11 -15.36 5.25
CA LYS A 307 10.31 -14.89 6.62
C LYS A 307 9.01 -14.55 7.34
N TRP A 308 8.02 -14.04 6.61
CA TRP A 308 6.72 -13.62 7.13
C TRP A 308 5.60 -14.37 6.42
N ASN A 309 4.60 -14.79 7.16
CA ASN A 309 3.36 -15.32 6.59
C ASN A 309 2.45 -14.18 6.10
N LEU A 310 2.85 -13.50 5.02
CA LEU A 310 2.14 -12.32 4.52
C LEU A 310 0.74 -12.64 4.00
N GLU A 311 0.46 -13.86 3.58
CA GLU A 311 -0.90 -14.26 3.18
C GLU A 311 -1.92 -14.16 4.32
N SER A 312 -1.47 -14.22 5.57
CA SER A 312 -2.35 -14.13 6.74
C SER A 312 -3.10 -12.79 6.85
N ILE A 313 -2.59 -11.74 6.21
CA ILE A 313 -3.28 -10.43 6.20
C ILE A 313 -4.43 -10.37 5.20
N ILE A 314 -4.49 -11.29 4.23
CA ILE A 314 -5.60 -11.41 3.29
C ILE A 314 -6.71 -12.21 3.97
N THR A 315 -7.68 -11.52 4.51
CA THR A 315 -8.71 -12.14 5.36
C THR A 315 -9.95 -12.57 4.61
N HIS A 316 -10.22 -11.96 3.45
CA HIS A 316 -11.40 -12.24 2.65
C HIS A 316 -11.07 -12.33 1.17
N GLU A 317 -11.79 -13.22 0.48
CA GLU A 317 -11.72 -13.42 -0.96
C GLU A 317 -13.12 -13.48 -1.54
N PHE A 318 -13.38 -12.73 -2.60
CA PHE A 318 -14.67 -12.68 -3.30
C PHE A 318 -14.48 -12.88 -4.81
N PRO A 319 -15.48 -13.42 -5.52
CA PRO A 319 -15.51 -13.37 -6.98
C PRO A 319 -15.83 -11.94 -7.45
N LEU A 320 -15.46 -11.61 -8.69
CA LEU A 320 -15.76 -10.29 -9.28
C LEU A 320 -17.25 -9.93 -9.23
N SER A 321 -18.15 -10.92 -9.33
CA SER A 321 -19.59 -10.70 -9.25
C SER A 321 -20.07 -10.16 -7.90
N GLU A 322 -19.25 -10.27 -6.85
CA GLU A 322 -19.54 -9.75 -5.51
C GLU A 322 -18.68 -8.51 -5.16
N LEU A 323 -18.21 -7.76 -6.16
CA LEU A 323 -17.29 -6.63 -5.97
C LEU A 323 -17.82 -5.59 -4.98
N GLU A 324 -19.11 -5.23 -5.04
CA GLU A 324 -19.71 -4.29 -4.09
C GLU A 324 -19.61 -4.79 -2.64
N LYS A 325 -19.98 -6.05 -2.41
CA LYS A 325 -19.89 -6.68 -1.09
C LYS A 325 -18.46 -6.71 -0.60
N ALA A 326 -17.51 -7.00 -1.48
CA ALA A 326 -16.09 -7.02 -1.15
C ALA A 326 -15.57 -5.63 -0.73
N ILE A 327 -15.96 -4.55 -1.44
CA ILE A 327 -15.59 -3.18 -1.07
C ILE A 327 -16.20 -2.80 0.29
N ARG A 328 -17.47 -3.15 0.55
CA ARG A 328 -18.11 -2.92 1.85
C ARG A 328 -17.45 -3.73 2.97
N THR A 329 -17.01 -4.96 2.69
CA THR A 329 -16.21 -5.77 3.65
C THR A 329 -14.87 -5.13 3.92
N ALA A 330 -14.17 -4.60 2.91
CA ALA A 330 -12.89 -3.91 3.08
C ALA A 330 -13.01 -2.62 3.91
N ALA A 331 -14.20 -2.01 3.95
CA ALA A 331 -14.50 -0.84 4.78
C ALA A 331 -14.64 -1.18 6.28
N ASP A 332 -14.91 -2.44 6.63
CA ASP A 332 -15.07 -2.90 8.01
C ASP A 332 -13.68 -3.16 8.64
N VAL A 333 -13.13 -2.13 9.26
CA VAL A 333 -11.78 -2.17 9.86
C VAL A 333 -11.68 -3.11 11.07
N ASP A 334 -12.80 -3.45 11.69
CA ASP A 334 -12.85 -4.29 12.88
C ASP A 334 -12.93 -5.79 12.56
N HIS A 335 -13.23 -6.13 11.31
CA HIS A 335 -13.37 -7.53 10.89
C HIS A 335 -12.60 -7.86 9.60
N ALA A 336 -12.00 -6.88 8.92
CA ALA A 336 -11.25 -7.09 7.69
C ALA A 336 -9.81 -6.53 7.75
N GLY A 337 -8.87 -7.38 7.35
CA GLY A 337 -7.52 -6.98 6.95
C GLY A 337 -7.50 -6.53 5.49
N ASN A 338 -6.79 -7.26 4.63
CA ASN A 338 -6.88 -7.07 3.19
C ASN A 338 -8.00 -7.95 2.59
N VAL A 339 -8.67 -7.42 1.56
CA VAL A 339 -9.73 -8.11 0.80
C VAL A 339 -9.33 -8.20 -0.66
N VAL A 340 -9.42 -9.39 -1.23
CA VAL A 340 -9.05 -9.63 -2.64
C VAL A 340 -10.23 -10.11 -3.47
N ILE A 341 -10.18 -9.77 -4.76
CA ILE A 341 -11.10 -10.25 -5.78
C ILE A 341 -10.39 -11.30 -6.63
N LYS A 342 -10.96 -12.49 -6.69
CA LYS A 342 -10.56 -13.52 -7.65
C LYS A 342 -11.23 -13.23 -8.99
N MET A 343 -10.42 -12.91 -10.00
CA MET A 343 -10.91 -12.44 -11.31
C MET A 343 -11.32 -13.59 -12.22
N THR A 344 -10.59 -14.70 -12.16
CA THR A 344 -10.90 -15.90 -12.95
C THR A 344 -11.62 -16.91 -12.08
N GLY A 345 -12.92 -17.08 -12.33
CA GLY A 345 -13.65 -18.25 -11.86
C GLY A 345 -13.44 -19.41 -12.83
N LYS A 346 -13.30 -20.63 -12.32
CA LYS A 346 -13.79 -21.78 -13.06
C LYS A 346 -15.28 -21.73 -13.05
#